data_edce71bb769161fdaea28a98e07a0428
#
_entry.id   edce71bb769161fdaea28a98e07a0428
#
_cell.length_a   1.000
_cell.length_b   1.000
_cell.length_c   1.000
_cell.angle_alpha   90.00
_cell.angle_beta   90.00
_cell.angle_gamma   90.00
#
_symmetry.space_group_name_H-M   'P 1'
#
loop_
_entity.id
_entity.type
_entity.pdbx_description
1 polymer ?
#
loop_
_entity_poly.entity_id
_entity_poly.type
_entity_poly.pdbx_seq_one_letter_code
_entity_poly.pdbx_strand_id
1 'polypeptide(L)'
;GSWPRLAAYLSDEVLNGPDRAAGLGFARPYAAGGHPFQTPLIGDREPNGSSGSNEGTPGSETTGVIEQDGSRGASARRTKAEEPSTSPSTSTSFSSPLSDAPATLWGKFLYKKHLEPYMLLSRVDKPIGTWLLLWPSWWSICLANPAGLPDLTTMGMFGAGAVLLRGAGCTVNDMWDRDFDRAVERTKTRPLASGALTQGQAFGWLALQLSAGLGILLQLPPSSQMIGAASLPFVVAYPLMKRWWGWPQAFLGVTINWGAMMGWAAVHDGLDWSVVGPLYASGFFWTLVYDTIYAHQDKRDDLKVGVKSTALTFGDRTKLYLAGFGVANVACLATAGAMAGCHTPFYAGVAAAGAHMAWQIGTVDLDDADDCMAKFKSNFWYGALVCAGIMADRL
;
A
#
# COMPACT_ATOMS: atom_id res chain seq x y z
N GLY A 1 -21.19 9.74 -23.94
CA GLY A 1 -22.01 9.88 -22.73
C GLY A 1 -21.77 8.78 -21.68
N SER A 2 -20.66 8.02 -21.72
CA SER A 2 -20.47 6.85 -20.82
C SER A 2 -19.27 6.97 -19.85
N TRP A 3 -18.50 8.03 -19.93
CA TRP A 3 -17.29 8.21 -19.12
C TRP A 3 -17.50 8.41 -17.61
N PRO A 4 -18.54 9.12 -17.11
CA PRO A 4 -18.75 9.30 -15.67
C PRO A 4 -19.11 8.01 -14.94
N ARG A 5 -19.77 7.05 -15.60
CA ARG A 5 -20.15 5.76 -14.99
C ARG A 5 -18.98 4.77 -14.93
N LEU A 6 -18.06 4.82 -15.88
CA LEU A 6 -16.85 4.02 -15.88
C LEU A 6 -15.88 4.51 -14.78
N ALA A 7 -15.77 5.82 -14.61
CA ALA A 7 -14.97 6.40 -13.53
C ALA A 7 -15.51 6.07 -12.13
N ALA A 8 -16.84 6.08 -11.96
CA ALA A 8 -17.48 5.68 -10.70
C ALA A 8 -17.34 4.17 -10.43
N TYR A 9 -17.46 3.33 -11.46
CA TYR A 9 -17.27 1.89 -11.34
C TYR A 9 -15.83 1.53 -10.97
N LEU A 10 -14.85 2.14 -11.65
CA LEU A 10 -13.44 1.94 -11.36
C LEU A 10 -13.03 2.49 -9.98
N SER A 11 -13.66 3.59 -9.50
CA SER A 11 -13.38 4.13 -8.18
C SER A 11 -13.93 3.25 -7.05
N ASP A 12 -15.09 2.63 -7.22
CA ASP A 12 -15.71 1.82 -6.16
C ASP A 12 -15.12 0.40 -6.08
N GLU A 13 -14.80 -0.20 -7.21
CA GLU A 13 -14.30 -1.59 -7.26
C GLU A 13 -12.77 -1.68 -7.13
N VAL A 14 -12.04 -0.70 -7.66
CA VAL A 14 -10.56 -0.63 -7.58
C VAL A 14 -10.06 -0.09 -6.24
N LEU A 15 -10.83 0.80 -5.60
CA LEU A 15 -10.43 1.45 -4.33
C LEU A 15 -11.10 0.83 -3.10
N ASN A 16 -12.30 0.26 -3.23
CA ASN A 16 -13.13 -0.20 -2.12
C ASN A 16 -13.49 -1.70 -2.21
N GLY A 17 -12.57 -2.57 -2.62
CA GLY A 17 -12.77 -4.02 -2.50
C GLY A 17 -13.29 -4.42 -1.11
N PRO A 18 -13.74 -5.66 -0.87
CA PRO A 18 -14.72 -6.11 0.15
C PRO A 18 -14.43 -5.84 1.63
N ASP A 19 -13.67 -4.81 1.99
CA ASP A 19 -13.36 -4.44 3.39
C ASP A 19 -14.55 -3.87 4.19
N ARG A 20 -15.77 -3.78 3.62
CA ARG A 20 -16.97 -3.25 4.31
C ARG A 20 -17.61 -4.17 5.36
N ALA A 21 -17.12 -5.40 5.57
CA ALA A 21 -17.80 -6.36 6.44
C ALA A 21 -17.18 -6.54 7.84
N ALA A 22 -16.16 -5.77 8.25
CA ALA A 22 -15.45 -5.98 9.53
C ALA A 22 -15.51 -4.80 10.51
N GLY A 23 -16.50 -3.95 10.44
CA GLY A 23 -16.60 -2.76 11.28
C GLY A 23 -17.82 -2.72 12.22
N LEU A 24 -18.06 -3.71 13.06
CA LEU A 24 -18.93 -3.60 14.24
C LEU A 24 -18.57 -4.68 15.25
N GLY A 25 -17.94 -4.30 16.39
CA GLY A 25 -17.80 -5.23 17.51
C GLY A 25 -16.73 -4.91 18.55
N PHE A 26 -17.04 -4.00 19.45
CA PHE A 26 -16.68 -4.00 20.87
C PHE A 26 -15.22 -4.17 21.34
N ALA A 27 -14.71 -3.10 21.89
CA ALA A 27 -13.59 -3.06 22.82
C ALA A 27 -13.88 -3.86 24.11
N ARG A 28 -12.94 -4.71 24.52
CA ARG A 28 -12.75 -5.12 25.93
C ARG A 28 -11.25 -5.18 26.25
N PRO A 29 -10.84 -4.73 27.44
CA PRO A 29 -9.44 -4.64 27.83
C PRO A 29 -8.88 -6.00 28.24
N TYR A 30 -7.66 -6.30 27.83
CA TYR A 30 -6.92 -7.48 28.33
C TYR A 30 -5.94 -7.06 29.43
N ALA A 31 -6.10 -7.75 30.56
CA ALA A 31 -5.24 -7.68 31.73
C ALA A 31 -3.89 -8.38 31.47
N ALA A 32 -2.89 -7.87 32.15
CA ALA A 32 -1.52 -8.35 32.18
C ALA A 32 -1.40 -9.79 32.69
N GLY A 33 -0.55 -10.60 32.06
CA GLY A 33 -0.04 -11.87 32.56
C GLY A 33 1.31 -12.12 31.91
N GLY A 34 2.38 -11.87 32.66
CA GLY A 34 3.75 -12.05 32.20
C GLY A 34 4.20 -13.51 32.29
N HIS A 35 5.16 -13.85 31.44
CA HIS A 35 6.26 -14.78 31.79
C HIS A 35 7.48 -14.49 30.90
N PRO A 36 8.70 -14.66 31.42
CA PRO A 36 9.93 -14.13 30.86
C PRO A 36 10.68 -15.17 30.02
N PHE A 37 11.25 -14.73 28.89
CA PHE A 37 12.33 -15.47 28.23
C PHE A 37 13.66 -14.89 28.67
N GLN A 38 14.46 -15.74 29.32
CA GLN A 38 15.84 -15.53 29.72
C GLN A 38 16.77 -15.64 28.51
N THR A 39 17.64 -14.67 28.33
CA THR A 39 18.88 -14.78 27.54
C THR A 39 20.08 -14.84 28.47
N PRO A 40 21.11 -15.65 28.20
CA PRO A 40 22.25 -15.82 29.10
C PRO A 40 23.25 -14.67 28.97
N LEU A 41 23.68 -14.20 30.15
CA LEU A 41 24.76 -13.24 30.36
C LEU A 41 26.11 -13.95 30.30
N ILE A 42 27.08 -13.35 29.63
CA ILE A 42 28.51 -13.61 29.81
C ILE A 42 29.11 -12.39 30.52
N GLY A 43 29.85 -12.72 31.54
CA GLY A 43 30.30 -12.05 32.70
C GLY A 43 31.40 -11.00 32.57
N ASP A 44 31.64 -10.47 33.78
CA ASP A 44 32.83 -9.98 34.43
C ASP A 44 33.21 -8.50 34.34
N ARG A 45 33.09 -7.79 35.42
CA ARG A 45 34.04 -7.43 36.45
C ARG A 45 33.59 -6.20 37.23
N GLU A 46 33.46 -6.38 38.54
CA GLU A 46 33.61 -5.36 39.56
C GLU A 46 35.09 -5.05 39.78
N PRO A 47 35.51 -3.96 40.48
CA PRO A 47 35.16 -3.76 41.88
C PRO A 47 35.12 -2.31 42.43
N ASN A 48 34.46 -2.22 43.61
CA ASN A 48 34.79 -1.47 44.82
C ASN A 48 34.63 0.05 44.91
N GLY A 49 33.88 0.43 45.97
CA GLY A 49 34.26 1.53 46.83
C GLY A 49 33.13 2.35 47.45
N SER A 50 32.68 1.91 48.63
CA SER A 50 32.44 2.62 49.91
C SER A 50 31.45 3.78 50.03
N SER A 51 30.46 3.52 50.89
CA SER A 51 30.12 4.21 52.17
C SER A 51 29.37 5.55 52.16
N GLY A 52 28.31 5.58 52.96
CA GLY A 52 27.77 6.75 53.64
C GLY A 52 26.23 6.82 53.67
N SER A 53 25.60 6.16 54.60
CA SER A 53 24.79 6.53 55.79
C SER A 53 23.94 7.81 55.69
N ASN A 54 22.69 7.70 55.95
CA ASN A 54 21.82 8.11 57.06
C ASN A 54 20.49 8.74 56.64
N GLU A 55 19.44 8.10 57.08
CA GLU A 55 18.38 8.53 58.02
C GLU A 55 17.43 9.64 57.64
N GLY A 56 16.12 9.33 57.82
CA GLY A 56 15.13 10.30 58.19
C GLY A 56 13.69 10.08 57.63
N THR A 57 12.91 9.21 58.28
CA THR A 57 11.43 9.25 58.36
C THR A 57 11.05 10.12 59.57
N PRO A 58 9.80 10.52 59.92
CA PRO A 58 8.46 10.27 59.35
C PRO A 58 7.45 11.44 59.53
N GLY A 59 6.16 11.20 59.23
CA GLY A 59 5.00 11.91 59.84
C GLY A 59 4.01 12.41 58.78
N SER A 60 2.88 12.00 58.75
CA SER A 60 1.63 11.83 59.50
C SER A 60 0.51 12.64 58.84
N GLU A 61 -0.58 11.93 58.55
CA GLU A 61 -1.99 12.18 58.93
C GLU A 61 -2.61 13.52 58.51
N THR A 62 -3.84 13.52 57.95
CA THR A 62 -5.18 13.30 58.51
C THR A 62 -6.27 13.48 57.44
N THR A 63 -7.17 12.53 57.32
CA THR A 63 -8.64 12.49 57.54
C THR A 63 -9.55 13.65 57.13
N GLY A 64 -10.72 13.25 56.53
CA GLY A 64 -11.99 13.98 56.44
C GLY A 64 -12.78 13.50 55.23
N VAL A 65 -13.62 12.60 55.20
CA VAL A 65 -14.95 12.14 55.64
C VAL A 65 -16.05 13.24 55.60
N ILE A 66 -17.15 12.87 54.97
CA ILE A 66 -18.61 13.21 55.16
C ILE A 66 -19.25 13.41 53.78
N GLU A 67 -20.04 12.46 53.27
CA GLU A 67 -21.44 12.03 53.52
C GLU A 67 -22.51 12.92 52.87
N GLN A 68 -23.36 12.22 52.10
CA GLN A 68 -24.84 12.20 52.02
C GLN A 68 -25.53 13.45 51.39
N ASP A 69 -26.62 13.37 50.71
CA ASP A 69 -27.80 12.48 50.63
C ASP A 69 -28.77 12.99 49.56
N GLY A 70 -29.65 12.14 49.07
CA GLY A 70 -31.08 12.45 48.89
C GLY A 70 -31.57 12.70 47.43
N SER A 71 -32.09 11.79 46.75
CA SER A 71 -33.41 11.14 46.74
C SER A 71 -34.48 11.78 45.85
N ARG A 72 -35.20 10.89 45.15
CA ARG A 72 -36.59 10.92 44.66
C ARG A 72 -36.87 11.76 43.40
N GLY A 73 -37.63 11.33 42.44
CA GLY A 73 -38.54 10.20 42.30
C GLY A 73 -39.54 10.50 41.17
N ALA A 74 -40.16 9.43 40.69
CA ALA A 74 -41.46 9.34 40.02
C ALA A 74 -41.56 9.78 38.54
N SER A 75 -41.83 8.87 37.65
CA SER A 75 -43.05 8.12 37.33
C SER A 75 -43.84 8.69 36.16
N ALA A 76 -44.00 7.82 35.17
CA ALA A 76 -45.18 7.53 34.34
C ALA A 76 -45.61 8.53 33.25
N ARG A 77 -45.69 8.14 32.03
CA ARG A 77 -46.89 7.56 31.43
C ARG A 77 -46.75 7.25 29.93
N ARG A 78 -47.23 6.12 29.61
CA ARG A 78 -47.51 5.48 28.34
C ARG A 78 -48.65 6.22 27.63
N THR A 79 -48.50 6.52 26.31
CA THR A 79 -49.65 6.51 25.40
C THR A 79 -49.25 6.00 24.05
N LYS A 80 -50.10 5.11 23.57
CA LYS A 80 -50.14 4.34 22.33
C LYS A 80 -51.09 5.10 21.39
N ALA A 81 -50.77 5.27 20.11
CA ALA A 81 -51.69 5.44 18.98
C ALA A 81 -50.87 5.42 17.70
N GLU A 82 -51.04 4.41 16.93
CA GLU A 82 -51.90 4.23 15.73
C GLU A 82 -51.19 4.58 14.44
N GLU A 83 -50.99 3.53 13.64
CA GLU A 83 -50.74 3.57 12.18
C GLU A 83 -51.96 4.12 11.43
N PRO A 84 -51.76 4.66 10.24
CA PRO A 84 -52.45 4.05 9.10
C PRO A 84 -51.60 3.89 7.83
N SER A 85 -51.62 2.67 7.34
CA SER A 85 -51.99 2.14 6.01
C SER A 85 -51.56 2.87 4.72
N THR A 86 -50.75 2.15 3.97
CA THR A 86 -50.90 1.78 2.53
C THR A 86 -50.83 2.81 1.43
N SER A 87 -49.81 2.69 0.59
CA SER A 87 -50.04 2.36 -0.82
C SER A 87 -48.74 1.91 -1.52
N PRO A 88 -48.76 0.95 -2.46
CA PRO A 88 -47.54 0.43 -3.10
C PRO A 88 -47.19 1.28 -4.31
N SER A 89 -46.07 1.98 -4.23
CA SER A 89 -45.45 2.55 -5.42
C SER A 89 -44.65 1.48 -6.14
N THR A 90 -45.16 0.99 -7.22
CA THR A 90 -44.52 0.13 -8.21
C THR A 90 -43.38 0.91 -8.88
N SER A 91 -42.18 0.83 -8.34
CA SER A 91 -40.97 1.20 -9.06
C SER A 91 -40.50 -0.02 -9.87
N THR A 92 -40.84 -0.04 -11.15
CA THR A 92 -40.23 -0.92 -12.14
C THR A 92 -38.75 -0.58 -12.24
N SER A 93 -37.93 -1.30 -11.50
CA SER A 93 -36.49 -1.33 -11.72
C SER A 93 -36.21 -2.06 -13.03
N PHE A 94 -35.77 -1.29 -14.02
CA PHE A 94 -35.26 -1.80 -15.29
C PHE A 94 -33.91 -2.48 -15.01
N SER A 95 -33.92 -3.78 -14.69
CA SER A 95 -32.76 -4.62 -14.61
C SER A 95 -32.22 -4.90 -16.00
N SER A 96 -30.99 -4.49 -16.26
CA SER A 96 -30.29 -4.80 -17.52
C SER A 96 -30.04 -6.31 -17.63
N PRO A 97 -30.25 -6.93 -18.81
CA PRO A 97 -30.22 -8.39 -18.98
C PRO A 97 -28.81 -9.01 -19.07
N LEU A 98 -27.75 -8.35 -18.57
CA LEU A 98 -26.36 -8.83 -18.66
C LEU A 98 -25.72 -9.23 -17.32
N SER A 99 -26.50 -9.23 -16.21
CA SER A 99 -25.94 -9.57 -14.89
C SER A 99 -26.29 -10.97 -14.37
N ASP A 100 -27.13 -11.74 -15.06
CA ASP A 100 -27.63 -13.01 -14.56
C ASP A 100 -27.21 -14.22 -15.42
N ALA A 101 -25.92 -14.29 -15.78
CA ALA A 101 -25.36 -15.59 -16.07
C ALA A 101 -25.25 -16.34 -14.73
N PRO A 102 -25.91 -17.50 -14.54
CA PRO A 102 -25.75 -18.27 -13.32
C PRO A 102 -24.28 -18.76 -13.27
N ALA A 103 -23.45 -18.06 -12.53
CA ALA A 103 -22.21 -18.67 -12.07
C ALA A 103 -22.66 -19.91 -11.31
N THR A 104 -22.52 -21.08 -11.91
CA THR A 104 -23.00 -22.33 -11.36
C THR A 104 -22.47 -22.43 -9.94
N LEU A 105 -23.27 -22.89 -8.98
CA LEU A 105 -22.86 -23.08 -7.57
C LEU A 105 -21.51 -23.82 -7.50
N TRP A 106 -21.24 -24.71 -8.44
CA TRP A 106 -19.97 -25.40 -8.67
C TRP A 106 -18.84 -24.45 -9.05
N GLY A 107 -19.04 -23.47 -9.92
CA GLY A 107 -18.02 -22.50 -10.29
C GLY A 107 -17.64 -21.61 -9.11
N LYS A 108 -18.60 -21.13 -8.32
CA LYS A 108 -18.36 -20.38 -7.08
C LYS A 108 -17.66 -21.23 -6.02
N PHE A 109 -18.03 -22.50 -5.88
CA PHE A 109 -17.39 -23.43 -4.93
C PHE A 109 -15.95 -23.74 -5.33
N LEU A 110 -15.69 -24.03 -6.61
CA LEU A 110 -14.34 -24.29 -7.13
C LEU A 110 -13.44 -23.05 -6.99
N TYR A 111 -13.96 -21.86 -7.32
CA TYR A 111 -13.24 -20.61 -7.13
C TYR A 111 -12.86 -20.42 -5.66
N LYS A 112 -13.85 -20.43 -4.75
CA LYS A 112 -13.64 -20.18 -3.32
C LYS A 112 -12.70 -21.19 -2.66
N LYS A 113 -12.79 -22.46 -3.03
CA LYS A 113 -11.99 -23.52 -2.42
C LYS A 113 -10.57 -23.64 -3.00
N HIS A 114 -10.42 -23.46 -4.31
CA HIS A 114 -9.18 -23.80 -5.00
C HIS A 114 -8.43 -22.61 -5.56
N LEU A 115 -9.08 -21.55 -6.00
CA LEU A 115 -8.45 -20.41 -6.66
C LEU A 115 -8.29 -19.19 -5.74
N GLU A 116 -9.31 -18.89 -4.93
CA GLU A 116 -9.31 -17.73 -4.04
C GLU A 116 -8.06 -17.62 -3.13
N PRO A 117 -7.56 -18.71 -2.47
CA PRO A 117 -6.36 -18.61 -1.65
C PRO A 117 -5.12 -18.15 -2.43
N TYR A 118 -4.97 -18.54 -3.69
CA TYR A 118 -3.87 -18.11 -4.54
C TYR A 118 -4.03 -16.65 -4.99
N MET A 119 -5.26 -16.20 -5.27
CA MET A 119 -5.55 -14.81 -5.57
C MET A 119 -5.25 -13.90 -4.37
N LEU A 120 -5.64 -14.32 -3.17
CA LEU A 120 -5.33 -13.62 -1.92
C LEU A 120 -3.82 -13.62 -1.62
N LEU A 121 -3.12 -14.72 -1.89
CA LEU A 121 -1.67 -14.80 -1.76
C LEU A 121 -0.98 -13.80 -2.69
N SER A 122 -1.50 -13.63 -3.91
CA SER A 122 -1.01 -12.68 -4.91
C SER A 122 -1.49 -11.24 -4.69
N ARG A 123 -2.32 -10.97 -3.65
CA ARG A 123 -2.89 -9.64 -3.35
C ARG A 123 -3.70 -9.06 -4.51
N VAL A 124 -4.41 -9.89 -5.28
CA VAL A 124 -5.30 -9.42 -6.35
C VAL A 124 -6.46 -8.59 -5.78
N ASP A 125 -6.87 -8.89 -4.55
CA ASP A 125 -7.84 -8.13 -3.76
C ASP A 125 -7.37 -6.72 -3.36
N LYS A 126 -6.06 -6.44 -3.46
CA LYS A 126 -5.43 -5.16 -3.08
C LYS A 126 -4.57 -4.60 -4.23
N PRO A 127 -5.21 -4.17 -5.33
CA PRO A 127 -4.53 -3.89 -6.59
C PRO A 127 -3.62 -2.65 -6.56
N ILE A 128 -3.73 -1.78 -5.54
CA ILE A 128 -2.94 -0.54 -5.48
C ILE A 128 -1.44 -0.80 -5.65
N GLY A 129 -0.87 -1.84 -5.03
CA GLY A 129 0.56 -2.15 -5.18
C GLY A 129 0.95 -2.53 -6.61
N THR A 130 0.05 -3.15 -7.37
CA THR A 130 0.25 -3.45 -8.80
C THR A 130 0.27 -2.15 -9.61
N TRP A 131 -0.63 -1.22 -9.35
CA TRP A 131 -0.66 0.08 -10.00
C TRP A 131 0.59 0.92 -9.72
N LEU A 132 1.07 0.93 -8.47
CA LEU A 132 2.30 1.64 -8.10
C LEU A 132 3.54 1.10 -8.83
N LEU A 133 3.58 -0.21 -9.08
CA LEU A 133 4.63 -0.86 -9.87
C LEU A 133 4.49 -0.58 -11.38
N LEU A 134 3.26 -0.47 -11.88
CA LEU A 134 2.95 -0.36 -13.31
C LEU A 134 3.11 1.06 -13.85
N TRP A 135 2.70 2.09 -13.09
CA TRP A 135 2.67 3.47 -13.56
C TRP A 135 4.00 3.97 -14.12
N PRO A 136 5.15 3.75 -13.47
CA PRO A 136 6.44 4.20 -14.02
C PRO A 136 6.77 3.59 -15.37
N SER A 137 6.37 2.33 -15.59
CA SER A 137 6.54 1.65 -16.88
C SER A 137 5.67 2.29 -17.96
N TRP A 138 4.39 2.51 -17.66
CA TRP A 138 3.47 3.12 -18.62
C TRP A 138 3.82 4.57 -18.94
N TRP A 139 4.25 5.37 -17.94
CA TRP A 139 4.74 6.72 -18.19
C TRP A 139 5.91 6.71 -19.17
N SER A 140 6.85 5.79 -18.95
CA SER A 140 8.04 5.65 -19.77
C SER A 140 7.71 5.22 -21.20
N ILE A 141 6.86 4.21 -21.38
CA ILE A 141 6.40 3.75 -22.70
C ILE A 141 5.69 4.88 -23.46
N CYS A 142 4.82 5.63 -22.78
CA CYS A 142 4.12 6.76 -23.39
C CYS A 142 5.08 7.92 -23.74
N LEU A 143 6.05 8.25 -22.89
CA LEU A 143 7.06 9.29 -23.17
C LEU A 143 8.02 8.88 -24.30
N ALA A 144 8.37 7.59 -24.38
CA ALA A 144 9.23 7.06 -25.42
C ALA A 144 8.58 7.13 -26.82
N ASN A 145 7.26 7.25 -26.88
CA ASN A 145 6.53 7.37 -28.15
C ASN A 145 6.39 8.85 -28.52
N PRO A 146 6.99 9.33 -29.62
CA PRO A 146 7.04 10.76 -29.93
C PRO A 146 5.70 11.34 -30.38
N ALA A 147 4.80 10.54 -30.96
CA ALA A 147 3.47 10.96 -31.40
C ALA A 147 2.53 9.76 -31.54
N GLY A 148 1.24 9.99 -31.26
CA GLY A 148 0.18 9.00 -31.37
C GLY A 148 0.04 8.09 -30.15
N LEU A 149 -0.78 7.06 -30.29
CA LEU A 149 -1.02 6.10 -29.21
C LEU A 149 0.21 5.20 -29.00
N PRO A 150 0.59 4.92 -27.75
CA PRO A 150 1.64 3.97 -27.45
C PRO A 150 1.24 2.56 -27.90
N ASP A 151 2.22 1.68 -28.10
CA ASP A 151 1.95 0.27 -28.42
C ASP A 151 1.21 -0.40 -27.26
N LEU A 152 -0.07 -0.71 -27.51
CA LEU A 152 -0.95 -1.35 -26.53
C LEU A 152 -0.50 -2.77 -26.19
N THR A 153 0.22 -3.43 -27.09
CA THR A 153 0.76 -4.78 -26.83
C THR A 153 1.85 -4.70 -25.78
N THR A 154 2.80 -3.76 -25.93
CA THR A 154 3.85 -3.50 -24.93
C THR A 154 3.24 -3.06 -23.61
N MET A 155 2.27 -2.13 -23.60
CA MET A 155 1.57 -1.74 -22.38
C MET A 155 0.88 -2.92 -21.69
N GLY A 156 0.24 -3.79 -22.46
CA GLY A 156 -0.40 -5.02 -21.96
C GLY A 156 0.60 -6.01 -21.36
N MET A 157 1.74 -6.21 -22.00
CA MET A 157 2.83 -7.06 -21.47
C MET A 157 3.35 -6.54 -20.13
N PHE A 158 3.58 -5.22 -19.99
CA PHE A 158 3.98 -4.62 -18.72
C PHE A 158 2.87 -4.72 -17.67
N GLY A 159 1.59 -4.56 -18.07
CA GLY A 159 0.44 -4.77 -17.18
C GLY A 159 0.38 -6.19 -16.61
N ALA A 160 0.47 -7.19 -17.47
CA ALA A 160 0.51 -8.60 -17.07
C ALA A 160 1.75 -8.91 -16.21
N GLY A 161 2.91 -8.40 -16.62
CA GLY A 161 4.17 -8.51 -15.86
C GLY A 161 4.05 -7.92 -14.45
N ALA A 162 3.43 -6.74 -14.31
CA ALA A 162 3.24 -6.10 -13.00
C ALA A 162 2.34 -6.93 -12.08
N VAL A 163 1.25 -7.53 -12.58
CA VAL A 163 0.40 -8.44 -11.80
C VAL A 163 1.17 -9.66 -11.33
N LEU A 164 1.92 -10.32 -12.23
CA LEU A 164 2.70 -11.52 -11.92
C LEU A 164 3.82 -11.22 -10.92
N LEU A 165 4.61 -10.17 -11.15
CA LEU A 165 5.75 -9.81 -10.29
C LEU A 165 5.28 -9.31 -8.91
N ARG A 166 4.19 -8.55 -8.86
CA ARG A 166 3.58 -8.16 -7.58
C ARG A 166 3.12 -9.38 -6.80
N GLY A 167 2.42 -10.31 -7.48
CA GLY A 167 1.98 -11.57 -6.89
C GLY A 167 3.15 -12.42 -6.39
N ALA A 168 4.20 -12.56 -7.18
CA ALA A 168 5.42 -13.30 -6.81
C ALA A 168 6.10 -12.68 -5.58
N GLY A 169 6.28 -11.36 -5.56
CA GLY A 169 6.84 -10.65 -4.41
C GLY A 169 6.03 -10.83 -3.14
N CYS A 170 4.69 -10.79 -3.22
CA CYS A 170 3.80 -11.06 -2.08
C CYS A 170 3.90 -12.51 -1.61
N THR A 171 3.99 -13.47 -2.56
CA THR A 171 4.14 -14.89 -2.24
C THR A 171 5.45 -15.15 -1.48
N VAL A 172 6.58 -14.60 -1.95
CA VAL A 172 7.87 -14.70 -1.26
C VAL A 172 7.79 -14.11 0.14
N ASN A 173 7.20 -12.91 0.27
CA ASN A 173 7.06 -12.25 1.57
C ASN A 173 6.24 -13.09 2.55
N ASP A 174 5.07 -13.61 2.13
CA ASP A 174 4.21 -14.42 2.99
C ASP A 174 4.85 -15.79 3.32
N MET A 175 5.68 -16.35 2.42
CA MET A 175 6.46 -17.57 2.71
C MET A 175 7.53 -17.31 3.79
N TRP A 176 8.19 -16.14 3.74
CA TRP A 176 9.23 -15.74 4.68
C TRP A 176 8.66 -15.38 6.05
N ASP A 177 7.55 -14.63 6.07
CA ASP A 177 6.98 -14.08 7.28
C ASP A 177 5.88 -14.96 7.89
N ARG A 178 5.65 -16.18 7.39
CA ARG A 178 4.52 -17.06 7.77
C ARG A 178 4.30 -17.17 9.28
N ASP A 179 5.35 -17.41 10.05
CA ASP A 179 5.23 -17.65 11.48
C ASP A 179 5.04 -16.34 12.28
N PHE A 180 5.57 -15.22 11.77
CA PHE A 180 5.26 -13.87 12.29
C PHE A 180 3.82 -13.47 11.98
N ASP A 181 3.35 -13.73 10.76
CA ASP A 181 1.99 -13.42 10.34
C ASP A 181 0.92 -14.14 11.18
N ARG A 182 1.21 -15.32 11.69
CA ARG A 182 0.33 -16.05 12.61
C ARG A 182 0.15 -15.36 13.95
N ALA A 183 1.14 -14.63 14.41
CA ALA A 183 1.13 -13.94 15.69
C ALA A 183 0.46 -12.57 15.64
N VAL A 184 0.27 -12.00 14.44
CA VAL A 184 -0.25 -10.64 14.25
C VAL A 184 -1.72 -10.70 13.81
N GLU A 185 -2.60 -10.02 14.53
CA GLU A 185 -4.06 -10.05 14.31
C GLU A 185 -4.45 -9.71 12.86
N ARG A 186 -3.82 -8.67 12.28
CA ARG A 186 -4.08 -8.19 10.91
C ARG A 186 -3.69 -9.20 9.84
N THR A 187 -2.67 -10.04 10.08
CA THR A 187 -2.07 -10.93 9.08
C THR A 187 -2.34 -12.42 9.30
N LYS A 188 -2.90 -12.81 10.44
CA LYS A 188 -3.22 -14.22 10.75
C LYS A 188 -4.17 -14.89 9.75
N THR A 189 -4.96 -14.11 9.01
CA THR A 189 -5.89 -14.58 7.97
C THR A 189 -5.25 -14.80 6.61
N ARG A 190 -3.96 -14.42 6.45
CA ARG A 190 -3.22 -14.66 5.20
C ARG A 190 -3.18 -16.16 4.87
N PRO A 191 -3.24 -16.55 3.59
CA PRO A 191 -3.37 -17.97 3.18
C PRO A 191 -2.32 -18.91 3.77
N LEU A 192 -1.05 -18.48 3.89
CA LEU A 192 0.01 -19.28 4.50
C LEU A 192 -0.02 -19.27 6.03
N ALA A 193 -0.37 -18.15 6.63
CA ALA A 193 -0.48 -18.01 8.08
C ALA A 193 -1.66 -18.82 8.63
N SER A 194 -2.82 -18.75 7.97
CA SER A 194 -4.04 -19.49 8.32
C SER A 194 -3.96 -20.99 8.01
N GLY A 195 -3.01 -21.43 7.17
CA GLY A 195 -2.90 -22.81 6.71
C GLY A 195 -3.84 -23.16 5.54
N ALA A 196 -4.50 -22.17 4.92
CA ALA A 196 -5.30 -22.36 3.71
C ALA A 196 -4.46 -22.86 2.53
N LEU A 197 -3.17 -22.49 2.48
CA LEU A 197 -2.16 -23.00 1.56
C LEU A 197 -0.96 -23.54 2.31
N THR A 198 -0.38 -24.62 1.78
CA THR A 198 0.89 -25.15 2.25
C THR A 198 2.07 -24.40 1.61
N GLN A 199 3.26 -24.48 2.21
CA GLN A 199 4.50 -23.93 1.65
C GLN A 199 4.79 -24.49 0.25
N GLY A 200 4.56 -25.80 0.03
CA GLY A 200 4.78 -26.44 -1.28
C GLY A 200 3.84 -25.90 -2.36
N GLN A 201 2.57 -25.65 -2.01
CA GLN A 201 1.60 -25.05 -2.92
C GLN A 201 1.99 -23.60 -3.26
N ALA A 202 2.39 -22.82 -2.26
CA ALA A 202 2.87 -21.45 -2.47
C ALA A 202 4.13 -21.41 -3.35
N PHE A 203 5.07 -22.35 -3.14
CA PHE A 203 6.26 -22.48 -3.98
C PHE A 203 5.91 -22.84 -5.44
N GLY A 204 4.99 -23.79 -5.65
CA GLY A 204 4.49 -24.12 -6.98
C GLY A 204 3.83 -22.94 -7.69
N TRP A 205 3.02 -22.16 -6.94
CA TRP A 205 2.40 -20.93 -7.43
C TRP A 205 3.44 -19.85 -7.79
N LEU A 206 4.44 -19.65 -6.93
CA LEU A 206 5.56 -18.74 -7.19
C LEU A 206 6.32 -19.14 -8.47
N ALA A 207 6.63 -20.43 -8.63
CA ALA A 207 7.31 -20.93 -9.82
C ALA A 207 6.50 -20.65 -11.10
N LEU A 208 5.18 -20.84 -11.05
CA LEU A 208 4.28 -20.51 -12.16
C LEU A 208 4.31 -19.01 -12.49
N GLN A 209 4.20 -18.14 -11.48
CA GLN A 209 4.25 -16.68 -11.67
C GLN A 209 5.58 -16.22 -12.27
N LEU A 210 6.70 -16.73 -11.74
CA LEU A 210 8.04 -16.39 -12.24
C LEU A 210 8.28 -16.92 -13.65
N SER A 211 7.80 -18.13 -13.98
CA SER A 211 7.90 -18.69 -15.33
C SER A 211 7.09 -17.90 -16.34
N ALA A 212 5.86 -17.51 -15.97
CA ALA A 212 5.03 -16.66 -16.82
C ALA A 212 5.63 -15.26 -16.99
N GLY A 213 6.16 -14.67 -15.92
CA GLY A 213 6.87 -13.39 -15.96
C GLY A 213 8.13 -13.43 -16.83
N LEU A 214 8.90 -14.51 -16.73
CA LEU A 214 10.05 -14.74 -17.61
C LEU A 214 9.63 -14.88 -19.08
N GLY A 215 8.53 -15.60 -19.35
CA GLY A 215 7.98 -15.72 -20.70
C GLY A 215 7.59 -14.36 -21.30
N ILE A 216 7.07 -13.42 -20.50
CA ILE A 216 6.82 -12.04 -20.95
C ILE A 216 8.14 -11.30 -21.16
N LEU A 217 9.09 -11.38 -20.21
CA LEU A 217 10.38 -10.69 -20.30
C LEU A 217 11.15 -11.07 -21.56
N LEU A 218 11.14 -12.34 -21.93
CA LEU A 218 11.83 -12.84 -23.12
C LEU A 218 11.23 -12.35 -24.46
N GLN A 219 10.04 -11.77 -24.46
CA GLN A 219 9.44 -11.14 -25.64
C GLN A 219 9.86 -9.67 -25.81
N LEU A 220 10.45 -9.05 -24.79
CA LEU A 220 10.94 -7.68 -24.84
C LEU A 220 12.31 -7.60 -25.54
N PRO A 221 12.74 -6.42 -26.02
CA PRO A 221 14.06 -6.20 -26.57
C PRO A 221 15.20 -6.54 -25.59
N PRO A 222 16.40 -6.91 -26.09
CA PRO A 222 17.53 -7.34 -25.26
C PRO A 222 17.91 -6.35 -24.16
N SER A 223 17.90 -5.05 -24.44
CA SER A 223 18.19 -4.01 -23.42
C SER A 223 17.19 -4.05 -22.26
N SER A 224 15.90 -4.21 -22.56
CA SER A 224 14.86 -4.32 -21.53
C SER A 224 15.02 -5.60 -20.71
N GLN A 225 15.39 -6.73 -21.35
CA GLN A 225 15.69 -7.99 -20.66
C GLN A 225 16.87 -7.83 -19.68
N MET A 226 17.98 -7.21 -20.13
CA MET A 226 19.17 -6.97 -19.30
C MET A 226 18.83 -6.07 -18.09
N ILE A 227 18.07 -5.00 -18.32
CA ILE A 227 17.64 -4.09 -17.25
C ILE A 227 16.75 -4.84 -16.27
N GLY A 228 15.80 -5.65 -16.77
CA GLY A 228 14.94 -6.49 -15.91
C GLY A 228 15.74 -7.46 -15.06
N ALA A 229 16.73 -8.15 -15.63
CA ALA A 229 17.61 -9.05 -14.89
C ALA A 229 18.44 -8.29 -13.84
N ALA A 230 18.94 -7.09 -14.17
CA ALA A 230 19.71 -6.25 -13.25
C ALA A 230 18.88 -5.74 -12.04
N SER A 231 17.54 -5.78 -12.09
CA SER A 231 16.68 -5.44 -10.97
C SER A 231 16.64 -6.52 -9.86
N LEU A 232 16.90 -7.78 -10.18
CA LEU A 232 16.72 -8.92 -9.28
C LEU A 232 17.50 -8.80 -7.96
N PRO A 233 18.78 -8.39 -7.93
CA PRO A 233 19.50 -8.19 -6.68
C PRO A 233 18.80 -7.20 -5.73
N PHE A 234 18.22 -6.12 -6.27
CA PHE A 234 17.50 -5.12 -5.48
C PHE A 234 16.19 -5.69 -4.92
N VAL A 235 15.45 -6.46 -5.72
CA VAL A 235 14.22 -7.13 -5.28
C VAL A 235 14.51 -8.10 -4.14
N VAL A 236 15.59 -8.90 -4.24
CA VAL A 236 16.00 -9.86 -3.20
C VAL A 236 16.52 -9.14 -1.94
N ALA A 237 17.26 -8.04 -2.09
CA ALA A 237 17.82 -7.29 -0.97
C ALA A 237 16.77 -6.46 -0.18
N TYR A 238 15.65 -6.08 -0.82
CA TYR A 238 14.64 -5.19 -0.22
C TYR A 238 14.13 -5.63 1.17
N PRO A 239 13.75 -6.92 1.42
CA PRO A 239 13.27 -7.34 2.74
C PRO A 239 14.32 -7.14 3.87
N LEU A 240 15.62 -7.16 3.53
CA LEU A 240 16.70 -6.99 4.50
C LEU A 240 16.85 -5.53 4.94
N MET A 241 16.46 -4.57 4.09
CA MET A 241 16.65 -3.14 4.34
C MET A 241 15.88 -2.66 5.57
N LYS A 242 14.70 -3.20 5.85
CA LYS A 242 13.91 -2.87 7.06
C LYS A 242 14.64 -3.19 8.37
N ARG A 243 15.63 -4.08 8.35
CA ARG A 243 16.40 -4.50 9.52
C ARG A 243 17.66 -3.66 9.72
N TRP A 244 18.26 -3.20 8.63
CA TRP A 244 19.59 -2.59 8.66
C TRP A 244 19.57 -1.07 8.50
N TRP A 245 18.65 -0.54 7.71
CA TRP A 245 18.67 0.87 7.33
C TRP A 245 17.40 1.60 7.78
N GLY A 246 17.56 2.87 8.21
CA GLY A 246 16.45 3.72 8.67
C GLY A 246 15.53 4.23 7.54
N TRP A 247 15.90 4.02 6.28
CA TRP A 247 15.18 4.50 5.10
C TRP A 247 14.82 3.35 4.14
N PRO A 248 14.13 2.29 4.58
CA PRO A 248 13.75 1.18 3.70
C PRO A 248 12.87 1.63 2.54
N GLN A 249 12.10 2.73 2.72
CA GLN A 249 11.26 3.35 1.69
C GLN A 249 12.09 3.90 0.52
N ALA A 250 13.29 4.42 0.78
CA ALA A 250 14.21 4.85 -0.27
C ALA A 250 14.69 3.65 -1.11
N PHE A 251 15.01 2.53 -0.44
CA PHE A 251 15.39 1.32 -1.16
C PHE A 251 14.22 0.75 -1.98
N LEU A 252 13.01 0.82 -1.44
CA LEU A 252 11.81 0.50 -2.22
C LEU A 252 11.70 1.42 -3.44
N GLY A 253 11.92 2.73 -3.27
CA GLY A 253 11.90 3.69 -4.36
C GLY A 253 12.86 3.36 -5.49
N VAL A 254 14.09 2.92 -5.14
CA VAL A 254 15.04 2.39 -6.14
C VAL A 254 14.49 1.15 -6.83
N THR A 255 13.87 0.24 -6.10
CA THR A 255 13.46 -1.08 -6.62
C THR A 255 12.19 -1.02 -7.45
N ILE A 256 11.13 -0.33 -6.97
CA ILE A 256 9.79 -0.40 -7.57
C ILE A 256 9.68 0.39 -8.88
N ASN A 257 10.52 1.43 -9.06
CA ASN A 257 10.48 2.31 -10.23
C ASN A 257 11.36 1.81 -11.40
N TRP A 258 11.92 0.60 -11.30
CA TRP A 258 12.75 0.00 -12.34
C TRP A 258 12.05 -0.09 -13.70
N GLY A 259 10.73 -0.18 -13.65
CA GLY A 259 9.87 -0.15 -14.83
C GLY A 259 10.00 1.09 -15.70
N ALA A 260 10.43 2.25 -15.15
CA ALA A 260 10.71 3.44 -15.94
C ALA A 260 11.85 3.23 -16.94
N MET A 261 12.91 2.53 -16.53
CA MET A 261 14.02 2.16 -17.42
C MET A 261 13.60 1.08 -18.42
N MET A 262 12.93 0.05 -17.93
CA MET A 262 12.49 -1.08 -18.78
C MET A 262 11.48 -0.61 -19.86
N GLY A 263 10.55 0.27 -19.50
CA GLY A 263 9.55 0.77 -20.44
C GLY A 263 10.16 1.56 -21.62
N TRP A 264 11.15 2.42 -21.35
CA TRP A 264 11.89 3.11 -22.39
C TRP A 264 12.68 2.15 -23.27
N ALA A 265 13.41 1.24 -22.64
CA ALA A 265 14.20 0.24 -23.35
C ALA A 265 13.32 -0.72 -24.19
N ALA A 266 12.09 -0.96 -23.79
CA ALA A 266 11.16 -1.77 -24.57
C ALA A 266 10.72 -1.11 -25.89
N VAL A 267 10.80 0.23 -26.00
CA VAL A 267 10.46 0.99 -27.21
C VAL A 267 11.70 1.24 -28.08
N HIS A 268 12.84 1.59 -27.47
CA HIS A 268 14.03 2.06 -28.18
C HIS A 268 15.21 1.10 -28.18
N ASP A 269 15.10 -0.06 -27.53
CA ASP A 269 16.20 -1.02 -27.29
C ASP A 269 17.48 -0.32 -26.76
N GLY A 270 17.29 0.64 -25.84
CA GLY A 270 18.36 1.40 -25.20
C GLY A 270 17.79 2.40 -24.20
N LEU A 271 18.65 3.24 -23.60
CA LEU A 271 18.24 4.25 -22.63
C LEU A 271 18.72 5.64 -23.06
N ASP A 272 17.81 6.60 -23.05
CA ASP A 272 18.14 8.03 -23.02
C ASP A 272 18.11 8.54 -21.58
N TRP A 273 19.30 8.63 -20.97
CA TRP A 273 19.43 9.06 -19.58
C TRP A 273 18.99 10.49 -19.33
N SER A 274 18.92 11.34 -20.36
CA SER A 274 18.43 12.70 -20.23
C SER A 274 16.93 12.73 -19.87
N VAL A 275 16.16 11.76 -20.34
CA VAL A 275 14.72 11.61 -20.06
C VAL A 275 14.48 10.60 -18.93
N VAL A 276 15.08 9.39 -19.05
CA VAL A 276 14.80 8.28 -18.15
C VAL A 276 15.36 8.53 -16.74
N GLY A 277 16.52 9.21 -16.63
CA GLY A 277 17.10 9.56 -15.35
C GLY A 277 16.18 10.41 -14.47
N PRO A 278 15.72 11.58 -14.95
CA PRO A 278 14.74 12.38 -14.22
C PRO A 278 13.39 11.66 -13.99
N LEU A 279 12.90 10.88 -14.96
CA LEU A 279 11.67 10.11 -14.79
C LEU A 279 11.79 9.09 -13.66
N TYR A 280 12.89 8.34 -13.62
CA TYR A 280 13.18 7.37 -12.56
C TYR A 280 13.32 8.06 -11.20
N ALA A 281 14.04 9.19 -11.15
CA ALA A 281 14.18 9.99 -9.93
C ALA A 281 12.81 10.52 -9.43
N SER A 282 11.92 10.93 -10.35
CA SER A 282 10.57 11.33 -9.96
C SER A 282 9.83 10.19 -9.27
N GLY A 283 9.85 9.00 -9.84
CA GLY A 283 9.27 7.80 -9.24
C GLY A 283 9.86 7.49 -7.85
N PHE A 284 11.18 7.62 -7.70
CA PHE A 284 11.85 7.46 -6.43
C PHE A 284 11.31 8.42 -5.35
N PHE A 285 11.21 9.72 -5.64
CA PHE A 285 10.66 10.70 -4.71
C PHE A 285 9.17 10.48 -4.44
N TRP A 286 8.39 10.08 -5.45
CA TRP A 286 7.00 9.70 -5.29
C TRP A 286 6.85 8.52 -4.30
N THR A 287 7.69 7.50 -4.45
CA THR A 287 7.71 6.36 -3.53
C THR A 287 8.00 6.79 -2.09
N LEU A 288 8.95 7.70 -1.88
CA LEU A 288 9.25 8.25 -0.55
C LEU A 288 8.02 8.94 0.06
N VAL A 289 7.20 9.63 -0.74
CA VAL A 289 5.99 10.28 -0.23
C VAL A 289 4.95 9.24 0.17
N TYR A 290 4.51 8.39 -0.78
CA TYR A 290 3.38 7.51 -0.50
C TYR A 290 3.72 6.39 0.49
N ASP A 291 4.93 5.85 0.44
CA ASP A 291 5.31 4.73 1.30
C ASP A 291 5.69 5.19 2.71
N THR A 292 6.13 6.43 2.90
CA THR A 292 6.28 7.02 4.23
C THR A 292 4.90 7.24 4.88
N ILE A 293 3.91 7.75 4.13
CA ILE A 293 2.52 7.86 4.63
C ILE A 293 2.00 6.46 5.00
N TYR A 294 2.20 5.47 4.13
CA TYR A 294 1.81 4.08 4.39
C TYR A 294 2.46 3.52 5.66
N ALA A 295 3.74 3.79 5.87
CA ALA A 295 4.48 3.28 7.03
C ALA A 295 3.98 3.84 8.38
N HIS A 296 3.27 4.96 8.40
CA HIS A 296 2.67 5.50 9.61
C HIS A 296 1.58 4.60 10.20
N GLN A 297 0.93 3.76 9.39
CA GLN A 297 -0.07 2.79 9.87
C GLN A 297 0.52 1.78 10.85
N ASP A 298 1.74 1.33 10.59
CA ASP A 298 2.41 0.29 11.36
C ASP A 298 3.40 0.88 12.41
N LYS A 299 3.50 2.22 12.53
CA LYS A 299 4.48 2.93 13.37
C LYS A 299 4.56 2.41 14.81
N ARG A 300 3.41 2.10 15.43
CA ARG A 300 3.34 1.60 16.81
C ARG A 300 3.84 0.16 16.93
N ASP A 301 3.61 -0.67 15.93
CA ASP A 301 4.03 -2.06 15.92
C ASP A 301 5.49 -2.19 15.47
N ASP A 302 5.94 -1.37 14.52
CA ASP A 302 7.35 -1.27 14.10
C ASP A 302 8.27 -0.97 15.29
N LEU A 303 7.86 -0.07 16.20
CA LEU A 303 8.60 0.24 17.43
C LEU A 303 8.75 -0.98 18.36
N LYS A 304 7.70 -1.81 18.49
CA LYS A 304 7.73 -3.00 19.36
C LYS A 304 8.63 -4.10 18.81
N VAL A 305 8.67 -4.25 17.49
CA VAL A 305 9.40 -5.33 16.80
C VAL A 305 10.83 -4.90 16.42
N GLY A 306 11.17 -3.61 16.56
CA GLY A 306 12.48 -3.08 16.21
C GLY A 306 12.73 -2.93 14.71
N VAL A 307 11.65 -2.85 13.91
CA VAL A 307 11.70 -2.59 12.46
C VAL A 307 11.90 -1.10 12.24
N LYS A 308 12.74 -0.75 11.26
CA LYS A 308 13.04 0.64 10.92
C LYS A 308 12.15 1.12 9.77
N SER A 309 11.73 2.39 9.83
CA SER A 309 10.98 3.06 8.78
C SER A 309 11.25 4.57 8.73
N THR A 310 10.95 5.21 7.60
CA THR A 310 11.00 6.68 7.49
C THR A 310 9.98 7.36 8.39
N ALA A 311 8.84 6.72 8.69
CA ALA A 311 7.86 7.21 9.65
C ALA A 311 8.45 7.37 11.06
N LEU A 312 9.35 6.47 11.47
CA LEU A 312 10.08 6.56 12.73
C LEU A 312 11.24 7.57 12.64
N THR A 313 11.94 7.60 11.50
CA THR A 313 13.14 8.44 11.32
C THR A 313 12.80 9.92 11.24
N PHE A 314 11.70 10.30 10.57
CA PHE A 314 11.35 11.71 10.37
C PHE A 314 10.56 12.30 11.54
N GLY A 315 9.90 11.48 12.36
CA GLY A 315 9.17 11.92 13.54
C GLY A 315 8.18 13.05 13.22
N ASP A 316 8.20 14.11 14.04
CA ASP A 316 7.29 15.27 13.90
C ASP A 316 7.55 16.11 12.62
N ARG A 317 8.71 15.94 11.98
CA ARG A 317 9.05 16.64 10.74
C ARG A 317 8.65 15.89 9.48
N THR A 318 7.89 14.80 9.59
CA THR A 318 7.49 13.95 8.44
C THR A 318 6.88 14.78 7.32
N LYS A 319 5.88 15.62 7.58
CA LYS A 319 5.24 16.44 6.54
C LYS A 319 6.21 17.39 5.82
N LEU A 320 7.22 17.91 6.51
CA LEU A 320 8.26 18.77 5.91
C LEU A 320 9.13 17.98 4.93
N TYR A 321 9.57 16.78 5.30
CA TYR A 321 10.33 15.90 4.40
C TYR A 321 9.48 15.49 3.19
N LEU A 322 8.20 15.11 3.42
CA LEU A 322 7.29 14.76 2.33
C LEU A 322 7.08 15.92 1.36
N ALA A 323 6.94 17.15 1.85
CA ALA A 323 6.83 18.35 0.99
C ALA A 323 8.10 18.55 0.15
N GLY A 324 9.29 18.38 0.74
CA GLY A 324 10.56 18.44 0.02
C GLY A 324 10.65 17.36 -1.08
N PHE A 325 10.26 16.13 -0.78
CA PHE A 325 10.22 15.05 -1.77
C PHE A 325 9.15 15.30 -2.86
N GLY A 326 8.01 15.89 -2.49
CA GLY A 326 6.98 16.26 -3.45
C GLY A 326 7.48 17.32 -4.45
N VAL A 327 8.19 18.35 -3.98
CA VAL A 327 8.82 19.35 -4.86
C VAL A 327 9.86 18.70 -5.77
N ALA A 328 10.73 17.84 -5.22
CA ALA A 328 11.74 17.12 -6.00
C ALA A 328 11.10 16.21 -7.06
N ASN A 329 10.02 15.51 -6.70
CA ASN A 329 9.25 14.68 -7.64
C ASN A 329 8.74 15.50 -8.84
N VAL A 330 8.02 16.61 -8.58
CA VAL A 330 7.45 17.47 -9.63
C VAL A 330 8.57 18.08 -10.50
N ALA A 331 9.67 18.54 -9.90
CA ALA A 331 10.82 19.08 -10.62
C ALA A 331 11.45 18.03 -11.56
N CYS A 332 11.67 16.81 -11.04
CA CYS A 332 12.20 15.71 -11.86
C CYS A 332 11.26 15.33 -13.00
N LEU A 333 9.95 15.26 -12.73
CA LEU A 333 8.95 14.93 -13.75
C LEU A 333 8.90 16.01 -14.83
N ALA A 334 8.91 17.29 -14.45
CA ALA A 334 8.95 18.41 -15.38
C ALA A 334 10.23 18.39 -16.23
N THR A 335 11.38 18.03 -15.62
CA THR A 335 12.65 17.87 -16.34
C THR A 335 12.58 16.73 -17.36
N ALA A 336 12.01 15.58 -16.99
CA ALA A 336 11.83 14.46 -17.91
C ALA A 336 10.98 14.87 -19.13
N GLY A 337 9.89 15.61 -18.90
CA GLY A 337 9.06 16.14 -19.99
C GLY A 337 9.77 17.15 -20.89
N ALA A 338 10.56 18.05 -20.30
CA ALA A 338 11.35 19.01 -21.06
C ALA A 338 12.37 18.29 -21.98
N MET A 339 13.07 17.29 -21.45
CA MET A 339 14.02 16.48 -22.22
C MET A 339 13.33 15.63 -23.30
N ALA A 340 12.10 15.18 -23.05
CA ALA A 340 11.28 14.44 -24.01
C ALA A 340 10.54 15.34 -25.02
N GLY A 341 10.73 16.68 -24.98
CA GLY A 341 10.07 17.62 -25.85
C GLY A 341 8.56 17.75 -25.64
N CYS A 342 8.09 17.58 -24.40
CA CYS A 342 6.68 17.69 -24.06
C CYS A 342 6.19 19.15 -24.01
N HIS A 343 4.88 19.33 -24.24
CA HIS A 343 4.20 20.62 -24.33
C HIS A 343 3.21 20.83 -23.17
N THR A 344 2.32 21.81 -23.31
CA THR A 344 1.38 22.27 -22.29
C THR A 344 0.51 21.14 -21.70
N PRO A 345 -0.07 20.18 -22.47
CA PRO A 345 -0.91 19.12 -21.89
C PRO A 345 -0.17 18.26 -20.86
N PHE A 346 1.09 17.93 -21.13
CA PHE A 346 1.93 17.20 -20.17
C PHE A 346 2.08 17.97 -18.86
N TYR A 347 2.46 19.26 -18.93
CA TYR A 347 2.67 20.08 -17.74
C TYR A 347 1.38 20.33 -16.96
N ALA A 348 0.22 20.37 -17.63
CA ALA A 348 -1.08 20.39 -16.95
C ALA A 348 -1.32 19.11 -16.14
N GLY A 349 -0.98 17.94 -16.69
CA GLY A 349 -1.02 16.65 -15.99
C GLY A 349 -0.08 16.64 -14.78
N VAL A 350 1.17 17.12 -14.95
CA VAL A 350 2.15 17.24 -13.86
C VAL A 350 1.65 18.18 -12.75
N ALA A 351 1.07 19.31 -13.11
CA ALA A 351 0.50 20.26 -12.15
C ALA A 351 -0.67 19.64 -11.36
N ALA A 352 -1.56 18.91 -12.05
CA ALA A 352 -2.69 18.21 -11.42
C ALA A 352 -2.19 17.11 -10.46
N ALA A 353 -1.19 16.32 -10.86
CA ALA A 353 -0.57 15.30 -10.02
C ALA A 353 0.14 15.93 -8.80
N GLY A 354 0.86 17.05 -9.01
CA GLY A 354 1.50 17.83 -7.94
C GLY A 354 0.47 18.39 -6.95
N ALA A 355 -0.64 18.93 -7.43
CA ALA A 355 -1.76 19.40 -6.57
C ALA A 355 -2.38 18.24 -5.77
N HIS A 356 -2.57 17.05 -6.39
CA HIS A 356 -3.03 15.86 -5.70
C HIS A 356 -2.05 15.43 -4.59
N MET A 357 -0.74 15.44 -4.85
CA MET A 357 0.27 15.13 -3.85
C MET A 357 0.30 16.16 -2.72
N ALA A 358 0.18 17.45 -3.03
CA ALA A 358 0.10 18.52 -2.04
C ALA A 358 -1.14 18.36 -1.15
N TRP A 359 -2.28 17.97 -1.73
CA TRP A 359 -3.49 17.62 -0.98
C TRP A 359 -3.24 16.43 -0.04
N GLN A 360 -2.61 15.35 -0.52
CA GLN A 360 -2.28 14.21 0.33
C GLN A 360 -1.46 14.64 1.55
N ILE A 361 -0.35 15.35 1.33
CA ILE A 361 0.59 15.77 2.39
C ILE A 361 -0.08 16.74 3.35
N GLY A 362 -0.85 17.71 2.83
CA GLY A 362 -1.50 18.73 3.64
C GLY A 362 -2.58 18.18 4.55
N THR A 363 -3.38 17.24 4.05
CA THR A 363 -4.60 16.75 4.73
C THR A 363 -4.44 15.42 5.45
N VAL A 364 -3.33 14.68 5.24
CA VAL A 364 -3.14 13.40 5.92
C VAL A 364 -3.05 13.57 7.43
N ASP A 365 -3.81 12.76 8.17
CA ASP A 365 -3.59 12.53 9.59
C ASP A 365 -2.65 11.32 9.75
N LEU A 366 -1.40 11.58 10.16
CA LEU A 366 -0.36 10.57 10.29
C LEU A 366 -0.55 9.64 11.50
N ASP A 367 -1.45 9.96 12.40
CA ASP A 367 -1.79 9.15 13.57
C ASP A 367 -3.06 8.31 13.34
N ASP A 368 -3.77 8.53 12.23
CA ASP A 368 -4.91 7.74 11.77
C ASP A 368 -4.48 6.77 10.66
N ALA A 369 -4.51 5.47 10.98
CA ALA A 369 -4.13 4.40 10.05
C ALA A 369 -5.07 4.31 8.83
N ASP A 370 -6.36 4.59 9.00
CA ASP A 370 -7.35 4.52 7.92
C ASP A 370 -7.18 5.70 6.96
N ASP A 371 -6.89 6.90 7.46
CA ASP A 371 -6.59 8.04 6.59
C ASP A 371 -5.26 7.85 5.85
N CYS A 372 -4.23 7.34 6.52
CA CYS A 372 -2.97 6.96 5.87
C CYS A 372 -3.21 5.95 4.72
N MET A 373 -4.05 4.92 4.95
CA MET A 373 -4.41 3.94 3.93
C MET A 373 -5.20 4.58 2.78
N ALA A 374 -6.13 5.48 3.06
CA ALA A 374 -6.91 6.18 2.05
C ALA A 374 -6.00 7.05 1.15
N LYS A 375 -5.07 7.79 1.75
CA LYS A 375 -4.07 8.60 1.02
C LYS A 375 -3.14 7.70 0.20
N PHE A 376 -2.69 6.56 0.75
CA PHE A 376 -1.89 5.58 0.00
C PHE A 376 -2.63 5.05 -1.22
N LYS A 377 -3.89 4.62 -1.07
CA LYS A 377 -4.73 4.13 -2.18
C LYS A 377 -4.96 5.20 -3.25
N SER A 378 -5.08 6.48 -2.87
CA SER A 378 -5.30 7.58 -3.81
C SER A 378 -4.14 7.83 -4.79
N ASN A 379 -2.96 7.23 -4.57
CA ASN A 379 -1.83 7.31 -5.51
C ASN A 379 -2.10 6.63 -6.87
N PHE A 380 -3.14 5.81 -6.97
CA PHE A 380 -3.67 5.40 -8.26
C PHE A 380 -3.99 6.62 -9.15
N TRP A 381 -4.66 7.63 -8.59
CA TRP A 381 -5.03 8.84 -9.31
C TRP A 381 -3.83 9.71 -9.65
N TYR A 382 -2.83 9.79 -8.76
CA TYR A 382 -1.56 10.43 -9.07
C TYR A 382 -0.95 9.86 -10.35
N GLY A 383 -0.81 8.53 -10.40
CA GLY A 383 -0.26 7.83 -11.55
C GLY A 383 -1.08 8.02 -12.83
N ALA A 384 -2.41 8.00 -12.70
CA ALA A 384 -3.32 8.20 -13.80
C ALA A 384 -3.25 9.65 -14.37
N LEU A 385 -3.14 10.66 -13.51
CA LEU A 385 -3.02 12.07 -13.92
C LEU A 385 -1.73 12.30 -14.73
N VAL A 386 -0.60 11.76 -14.28
CA VAL A 386 0.67 11.83 -15.01
C VAL A 386 0.52 11.15 -16.37
N CYS A 387 0.00 9.93 -16.40
CA CYS A 387 -0.18 9.16 -17.63
C CYS A 387 -1.11 9.88 -18.62
N ALA A 388 -2.24 10.41 -18.12
CA ALA A 388 -3.18 11.17 -18.93
C ALA A 388 -2.55 12.45 -19.53
N GLY A 389 -1.71 13.16 -18.75
CA GLY A 389 -0.96 14.32 -19.22
C GLY A 389 0.01 13.96 -20.34
N ILE A 390 0.75 12.84 -20.19
CA ILE A 390 1.65 12.35 -21.24
C ILE A 390 0.87 11.97 -22.50
N MET A 391 -0.21 11.20 -22.34
CA MET A 391 -1.03 10.75 -23.48
C MET A 391 -1.68 11.94 -24.21
N ALA A 392 -2.20 12.93 -23.48
CA ALA A 392 -2.80 14.13 -24.07
C ALA A 392 -1.77 14.99 -24.82
N ASP A 393 -0.50 14.92 -24.45
CA ASP A 393 0.59 15.64 -25.12
C ASP A 393 1.05 14.94 -26.41
N ARG A 394 0.90 13.61 -26.48
CA ARG A 394 1.32 12.79 -27.62
C ARG A 394 0.22 12.59 -28.68
N LEU A 395 -1.06 12.82 -28.32
CA LEU A 395 -2.19 12.80 -29.25
C LEU A 395 -2.34 14.11 -30.00
#